data_93b44b9e7addf5ae313c5096662dc944
#
_entry.id   93b44b9e7addf5ae313c5096662dc944
#
_cell.length_a   1.000
_cell.length_b   1.000
_cell.length_c   1.000
_cell.angle_alpha   90.00
_cell.angle_beta   90.00
_cell.angle_gamma   90.00
#
_symmetry.space_group_name_H-M   'P 1'
#
loop_
_entity.id
_entity.type
_entity.pdbx_description
1 polymer ?
#
loop_
_entity_poly.entity_id
_entity_poly.type
_entity_poly.pdbx_seq_one_letter_code
_entity_poly.pdbx_strand_id
1 'polypeptide(L)'
;MKKYFIYKYGLLLSVLIALGCSSCQKDDYVQYDAGYASLRFIYEADGNDRIVYSFALHPDKEEDIVEIPFKLIGLPIGEIRQVGLEIVKEETTARENEHFKIESSELAADSLRGTLKIKVIKTPELEEHNLTVAFRLCENENFKAAPINENTFSIVLTNHLSEPTGWPFGDYSRIKHQFVIQVLGIATDYDKWSTSEVIHYTSVMIDALYEYNKAHPGEPLTDENGLVITF
;
A
#
# COMPACT_ATOMS: atom_id res chain seq x y z
N MET A 1 19.15 -50.30 -66.25
CA MET A 1 19.68 -49.66 -65.01
C MET A 1 18.99 -48.33 -64.61
N LYS A 2 18.51 -47.48 -65.54
CA LYS A 2 17.88 -46.20 -65.16
C LYS A 2 16.50 -46.31 -64.48
N LYS A 3 15.68 -47.31 -64.71
CA LYS A 3 14.34 -47.46 -64.11
C LYS A 3 14.37 -47.82 -62.60
N TYR A 4 15.36 -48.59 -62.15
CA TYR A 4 15.50 -48.94 -60.74
C TYR A 4 15.99 -47.81 -59.89
N PHE A 5 16.70 -46.88 -60.45
CA PHE A 5 17.20 -45.67 -59.73
C PHE A 5 16.06 -44.71 -59.37
N ILE A 6 15.13 -44.53 -60.31
CA ILE A 6 13.97 -43.62 -60.14
C ILE A 6 13.02 -44.18 -59.07
N TYR A 7 12.79 -45.49 -59.01
CA TYR A 7 11.92 -46.06 -57.99
C TYR A 7 12.53 -46.01 -56.58
N LYS A 8 13.83 -46.12 -56.47
CA LYS A 8 14.52 -46.07 -55.15
C LYS A 8 14.52 -44.67 -54.57
N TYR A 9 14.70 -43.65 -55.36
CA TYR A 9 14.65 -42.28 -54.89
C TYR A 9 13.22 -41.77 -54.73
N GLY A 10 12.28 -42.26 -55.54
CA GLY A 10 10.84 -41.93 -55.34
C GLY A 10 10.30 -42.52 -54.05
N LEU A 11 10.68 -43.71 -53.68
CA LEU A 11 10.31 -44.32 -52.39
C LEU A 11 10.96 -43.61 -51.20
N LEU A 12 12.20 -43.17 -51.32
CA LEU A 12 12.91 -42.44 -50.27
C LEU A 12 12.29 -41.05 -50.07
N LEU A 13 11.92 -40.39 -51.13
CA LEU A 13 11.27 -39.08 -51.08
C LEU A 13 9.85 -39.14 -50.47
N SER A 14 9.08 -40.19 -50.76
CA SER A 14 7.75 -40.40 -50.17
C SER A 14 7.81 -40.71 -48.69
N VAL A 15 8.84 -41.42 -48.22
CA VAL A 15 9.06 -41.68 -46.76
C VAL A 15 9.50 -40.42 -46.04
N LEU A 16 10.32 -39.55 -46.66
CA LEU A 16 10.69 -38.25 -46.07
C LEU A 16 9.49 -37.30 -45.92
N ILE A 17 8.60 -37.28 -46.91
CA ILE A 17 7.38 -36.47 -46.88
C ILE A 17 6.39 -36.96 -45.80
N ALA A 18 6.28 -38.30 -45.62
CA ALA A 18 5.43 -38.90 -44.60
C ALA A 18 5.92 -38.65 -43.17
N LEU A 19 7.25 -38.50 -42.96
CA LEU A 19 7.85 -38.17 -41.67
C LEU A 19 7.73 -36.66 -41.30
N GLY A 20 7.56 -35.79 -42.31
CA GLY A 20 7.41 -34.33 -42.08
C GLY A 20 6.03 -33.89 -41.62
N CYS A 21 5.00 -34.74 -41.77
CA CYS A 21 3.61 -34.38 -41.42
C CYS A 21 3.21 -34.72 -39.97
N SER A 22 4.07 -35.31 -39.14
CA SER A 22 3.74 -35.69 -37.77
C SER A 22 4.22 -34.67 -36.71
N SER A 23 4.69 -33.50 -37.12
CA SER A 23 5.21 -32.47 -36.20
C SER A 23 4.26 -31.31 -35.95
N CYS A 24 2.95 -31.54 -36.04
CA CYS A 24 1.98 -30.62 -35.44
C CYS A 24 1.38 -31.29 -34.19
N GLN A 25 2.15 -31.38 -33.10
CA GLN A 25 1.50 -31.35 -31.80
C GLN A 25 0.82 -30.01 -31.72
N LYS A 26 -0.50 -30.01 -31.63
CA LYS A 26 -1.23 -28.86 -31.13
C LYS A 26 -0.69 -28.66 -29.71
N ASP A 27 0.17 -27.67 -29.51
CA ASP A 27 0.35 -27.13 -28.19
C ASP A 27 -1.06 -26.78 -27.72
N ASP A 28 -1.49 -27.35 -26.61
CA ASP A 28 -2.67 -26.89 -25.90
C ASP A 28 -2.35 -25.44 -25.47
N TYR A 29 -2.75 -24.49 -26.31
CA TYR A 29 -2.73 -23.09 -25.94
C TYR A 29 -3.53 -23.02 -24.66
N VAL A 30 -2.91 -22.55 -23.58
CA VAL A 30 -3.62 -22.20 -22.37
C VAL A 30 -4.73 -21.25 -22.79
N GLN A 31 -5.95 -21.77 -22.92
CA GLN A 31 -7.09 -20.95 -23.27
C GLN A 31 -7.28 -19.96 -22.13
N TYR A 32 -7.23 -18.68 -22.46
CA TYR A 32 -7.58 -17.63 -21.52
C TYR A 32 -9.03 -17.87 -21.08
N ASP A 33 -9.20 -18.23 -19.80
CA ASP A 33 -10.53 -18.36 -19.21
C ASP A 33 -11.10 -16.94 -18.99
N ALA A 34 -11.97 -16.52 -19.90
CA ALA A 34 -12.63 -15.22 -19.82
C ALA A 34 -13.50 -15.06 -18.55
N GLY A 35 -13.86 -16.18 -17.91
CA GLY A 35 -14.56 -16.22 -16.63
C GLY A 35 -13.62 -16.12 -15.41
N TYR A 36 -12.28 -16.22 -15.61
CA TYR A 36 -11.36 -16.12 -14.52
C TYR A 36 -11.26 -14.66 -14.03
N ALA A 37 -11.58 -14.45 -12.78
CA ALA A 37 -11.39 -13.19 -12.09
C ALA A 37 -10.74 -13.45 -10.72
N SER A 38 -9.65 -12.77 -10.44
CA SER A 38 -8.97 -12.78 -9.14
C SER A 38 -8.54 -11.36 -8.79
N LEU A 39 -8.16 -11.13 -7.56
CA LEU A 39 -7.71 -9.84 -7.08
C LEU A 39 -6.29 -9.95 -6.54
N ARG A 40 -5.57 -8.82 -6.52
CA ARG A 40 -4.33 -8.67 -5.77
C ARG A 40 -4.20 -7.28 -5.20
N PHE A 41 -3.53 -7.13 -4.09
CA PHE A 41 -3.16 -5.83 -3.58
C PHE A 41 -2.14 -5.14 -4.50
N ILE A 42 -2.13 -3.83 -4.48
CA ILE A 42 -1.13 -3.01 -5.17
C ILE A 42 -0.14 -2.58 -4.10
N TYR A 43 1.06 -3.15 -4.15
CA TYR A 43 2.16 -2.73 -3.29
C TYR A 43 2.88 -1.53 -3.90
N GLU A 44 3.51 -0.73 -3.07
CA GLU A 44 4.38 0.35 -3.53
C GLU A 44 5.62 -0.20 -4.25
N ALA A 45 6.41 0.69 -4.87
CA ALA A 45 7.56 0.29 -5.70
C ALA A 45 8.67 -0.43 -4.90
N ASP A 46 8.71 -0.26 -3.60
CA ASP A 46 9.61 -0.94 -2.66
C ASP A 46 9.09 -2.33 -2.22
N GLY A 47 7.91 -2.74 -2.71
CA GLY A 47 7.25 -3.99 -2.34
C GLY A 47 6.59 -3.95 -0.96
N ASN A 48 6.37 -2.77 -0.41
CA ASN A 48 5.78 -2.61 0.92
C ASN A 48 4.31 -3.08 0.94
N ASP A 49 4.03 -4.07 1.77
CA ASP A 49 2.72 -4.70 1.98
C ASP A 49 1.99 -4.11 3.20
N ARG A 50 2.40 -2.92 3.65
CA ARG A 50 1.81 -2.25 4.81
C ARG A 50 1.74 -0.74 4.65
N ILE A 51 0.77 -0.16 5.36
CA ILE A 51 0.65 1.28 5.60
C ILE A 51 0.85 1.51 7.11
N VAL A 52 1.67 2.49 7.48
CA VAL A 52 1.74 2.99 8.84
C VAL A 52 0.90 4.25 8.93
N TYR A 53 -0.20 4.20 9.68
CA TYR A 53 -1.07 5.34 9.92
C TYR A 53 -0.84 5.87 11.34
N SER A 54 -0.38 7.11 11.44
CA SER A 54 -0.13 7.77 12.73
C SER A 54 -1.15 8.88 13.00
N PHE A 55 -1.95 8.74 14.04
CA PHE A 55 -2.82 9.81 14.52
C PHE A 55 -2.05 11.03 15.02
N ALA A 56 -0.80 10.86 15.43
CA ALA A 56 0.05 11.98 15.82
C ALA A 56 0.39 12.91 14.63
N LEU A 57 0.28 12.43 13.39
CA LEU A 57 0.37 13.25 12.17
C LEU A 57 -0.94 13.98 11.84
N HIS A 58 -2.03 13.59 12.49
CA HIS A 58 -3.38 14.14 12.30
C HIS A 58 -4.04 14.42 13.67
N PRO A 59 -3.49 15.36 14.46
CA PRO A 59 -3.88 15.54 15.86
C PRO A 59 -5.33 15.94 16.08
N ASP A 60 -5.98 16.50 15.07
CA ASP A 60 -7.39 16.92 15.04
C ASP A 60 -8.36 15.80 14.67
N LYS A 61 -7.84 14.60 14.29
CA LYS A 61 -8.69 13.48 13.89
C LYS A 61 -8.78 12.42 15.00
N GLU A 62 -10.01 12.05 15.32
CA GLU A 62 -10.32 10.89 16.17
C GLU A 62 -10.64 9.64 15.32
N GLU A 63 -11.05 9.83 14.07
CA GLU A 63 -11.28 8.78 13.07
C GLU A 63 -10.76 9.23 11.70
N ASP A 64 -10.29 8.28 10.89
CA ASP A 64 -9.92 8.56 9.49
C ASP A 64 -10.16 7.33 8.61
N ILE A 65 -10.04 7.53 7.29
CA ILE A 65 -10.16 6.45 6.30
C ILE A 65 -8.78 6.15 5.72
N VAL A 66 -8.32 4.92 5.92
CA VAL A 66 -7.14 4.38 5.24
C VAL A 66 -7.60 3.63 4.00
N GLU A 67 -7.02 3.96 2.86
CA GLU A 67 -7.33 3.39 1.56
C GLU A 67 -6.26 2.37 1.16
N ILE A 68 -6.67 1.11 0.92
CA ILE A 68 -5.77 0.03 0.45
C ILE A 68 -6.10 -0.27 -1.00
N PRO A 69 -5.22 0.04 -1.95
CA PRO A 69 -5.48 -0.18 -3.36
C PRO A 69 -5.33 -1.65 -3.74
N PHE A 70 -6.22 -2.12 -4.60
CA PHE A 70 -6.14 -3.45 -5.20
C PHE A 70 -6.47 -3.40 -6.69
N LYS A 71 -6.13 -4.47 -7.42
CA LYS A 71 -6.46 -4.59 -8.84
C LYS A 71 -7.01 -5.95 -9.21
N LEU A 72 -7.79 -5.94 -10.27
CA LEU A 72 -8.35 -7.11 -10.90
C LEU A 72 -7.30 -7.82 -11.79
N ILE A 73 -7.25 -9.14 -11.68
CA ILE A 73 -6.63 -10.05 -12.61
C ILE A 73 -7.77 -10.73 -13.35
N GLY A 74 -8.00 -10.34 -14.60
CA GLY A 74 -9.12 -10.80 -15.40
C GLY A 74 -9.78 -9.67 -16.17
N LEU A 75 -11.00 -9.92 -16.67
CA LEU A 75 -11.77 -8.91 -17.40
C LEU A 75 -12.74 -8.17 -16.47
N PRO A 76 -12.91 -6.86 -16.66
CA PRO A 76 -13.95 -6.11 -15.98
C PRO A 76 -15.33 -6.53 -16.49
N ILE A 77 -16.35 -6.39 -15.67
CA ILE A 77 -17.76 -6.61 -16.03
C ILE A 77 -18.61 -5.44 -15.54
N GLY A 78 -19.76 -5.23 -16.17
CA GLY A 78 -20.67 -4.12 -15.90
C GLY A 78 -21.44 -4.20 -14.57
N GLU A 79 -20.92 -4.94 -13.57
CA GLU A 79 -21.57 -5.15 -12.27
C GLU A 79 -20.60 -4.84 -11.13
N ILE A 80 -21.13 -4.32 -10.02
CA ILE A 80 -20.41 -4.16 -8.76
C ILE A 80 -20.19 -5.53 -8.14
N ARG A 81 -18.97 -5.86 -7.72
CA ARG A 81 -18.61 -7.15 -7.13
C ARG A 81 -18.04 -6.97 -5.73
N GLN A 82 -18.54 -7.75 -4.78
CA GLN A 82 -18.01 -7.77 -3.42
C GLN A 82 -16.66 -8.46 -3.40
N VAL A 83 -15.70 -7.84 -2.73
CA VAL A 83 -14.34 -8.38 -2.50
C VAL A 83 -14.39 -9.30 -1.29
N GLY A 84 -13.91 -10.53 -1.45
CA GLY A 84 -13.68 -11.44 -0.32
C GLY A 84 -12.50 -10.94 0.51
N LEU A 85 -12.75 -10.62 1.77
CA LEU A 85 -11.76 -10.10 2.69
C LEU A 85 -11.86 -10.81 4.03
N GLU A 86 -10.74 -11.28 4.56
CA GLU A 86 -10.65 -11.84 5.90
C GLU A 86 -9.57 -11.13 6.73
N ILE A 87 -9.74 -11.12 8.05
CA ILE A 87 -8.76 -10.61 9.00
C ILE A 87 -7.81 -11.76 9.37
N VAL A 88 -6.51 -11.57 9.16
CA VAL A 88 -5.47 -12.54 9.53
C VAL A 88 -5.21 -12.44 11.02
N LYS A 89 -5.85 -13.29 11.82
CA LYS A 89 -5.85 -13.21 13.29
C LYS A 89 -4.47 -13.30 13.90
N GLU A 90 -3.59 -14.10 13.33
CA GLU A 90 -2.22 -14.34 13.82
C GLU A 90 -1.32 -13.09 13.67
N GLU A 91 -1.68 -12.18 12.76
CA GLU A 91 -0.95 -10.96 12.45
C GLU A 91 -1.70 -9.70 12.93
N THR A 92 -2.85 -9.87 13.57
CA THR A 92 -3.73 -8.77 13.97
C THR A 92 -3.76 -8.63 15.50
N THR A 93 -3.41 -7.44 15.99
CA THR A 93 -3.55 -7.04 17.38
C THR A 93 -4.69 -6.03 17.59
N ALA A 94 -5.09 -5.32 16.53
CA ALA A 94 -6.20 -4.39 16.54
C ALA A 94 -7.56 -5.14 16.63
N ARG A 95 -8.55 -4.52 17.28
CA ARG A 95 -9.90 -5.07 17.46
C ARG A 95 -10.89 -4.37 16.52
N GLU A 96 -11.66 -5.17 15.79
CA GLU A 96 -12.72 -4.65 14.92
C GLU A 96 -13.80 -3.92 15.74
N ASN A 97 -14.33 -2.85 15.17
CA ASN A 97 -15.29 -1.90 15.78
C ASN A 97 -14.76 -1.11 16.98
N GLU A 98 -13.53 -1.31 17.39
CA GLU A 98 -12.86 -0.53 18.43
C GLU A 98 -11.71 0.30 17.85
N HIS A 99 -10.82 -0.33 17.07
CA HIS A 99 -9.65 0.30 16.46
C HIS A 99 -9.80 0.52 14.96
N PHE A 100 -10.62 -0.30 14.32
CA PHE A 100 -10.92 -0.18 12.89
C PHE A 100 -12.29 -0.74 12.55
N LYS A 101 -12.79 -0.36 11.36
CA LYS A 101 -14.00 -0.91 10.74
C LYS A 101 -13.83 -0.96 9.22
N ILE A 102 -14.29 -2.03 8.59
CA ILE A 102 -14.34 -2.14 7.14
C ILE A 102 -15.55 -1.34 6.65
N GLU A 103 -15.31 -0.22 5.96
CA GLU A 103 -16.38 0.65 5.42
C GLU A 103 -16.80 0.24 4.02
N SER A 104 -15.85 -0.19 3.18
CA SER A 104 -16.13 -0.66 1.82
C SER A 104 -15.11 -1.69 1.37
N SER A 105 -15.62 -2.77 0.77
CA SER A 105 -14.84 -3.87 0.17
C SER A 105 -15.48 -4.30 -1.14
N GLU A 106 -15.53 -3.41 -2.13
CA GLU A 106 -16.17 -3.69 -3.43
C GLU A 106 -15.33 -3.20 -4.61
N LEU A 107 -15.47 -3.87 -5.75
CA LEU A 107 -14.95 -3.43 -7.03
C LEU A 107 -16.11 -2.88 -7.86
N ALA A 108 -15.98 -1.62 -8.27
CA ALA A 108 -16.98 -0.94 -9.08
C ALA A 108 -17.14 -1.60 -10.47
N ALA A 109 -18.31 -1.43 -11.08
CA ALA A 109 -18.58 -1.88 -12.43
C ALA A 109 -17.54 -1.35 -13.42
N ASP A 110 -17.17 -2.16 -14.40
CA ASP A 110 -16.20 -1.86 -15.47
C ASP A 110 -14.81 -1.41 -15.00
N SER A 111 -14.48 -1.66 -13.72
CA SER A 111 -13.23 -1.22 -13.12
C SER A 111 -12.18 -2.33 -13.09
N LEU A 112 -10.91 -1.96 -13.37
CA LEU A 112 -9.73 -2.81 -13.22
C LEU A 112 -9.00 -2.58 -11.88
N ARG A 113 -9.38 -1.55 -11.14
CA ARG A 113 -8.80 -1.19 -9.85
C ARG A 113 -9.89 -0.80 -8.88
N GLY A 114 -9.67 -1.10 -7.61
CA GLY A 114 -10.53 -0.70 -6.52
C GLY A 114 -9.71 -0.28 -5.31
N THR A 115 -10.41 0.15 -4.29
CA THR A 115 -9.81 0.59 -3.02
C THR A 115 -10.67 0.05 -1.89
N LEU A 116 -10.06 -0.70 -0.97
CA LEU A 116 -10.71 -1.01 0.30
C LEU A 116 -10.65 0.25 1.16
N LYS A 117 -11.76 0.57 1.81
CA LYS A 117 -11.83 1.69 2.74
C LYS A 117 -11.96 1.15 4.16
N ILE A 118 -10.91 1.40 4.93
CA ILE A 118 -10.84 0.96 6.32
C ILE A 118 -10.88 2.21 7.19
N LYS A 119 -11.98 2.36 7.94
CA LYS A 119 -12.05 3.37 8.98
C LYS A 119 -11.11 2.96 10.11
N VAL A 120 -10.23 3.85 10.51
CA VAL A 120 -9.35 3.69 11.67
C VAL A 120 -9.80 4.64 12.77
N ILE A 121 -9.68 4.20 14.03
CA ILE A 121 -10.22 4.88 15.20
C ILE A 121 -9.09 5.07 16.20
N LYS A 122 -8.93 6.31 16.66
CA LYS A 122 -7.97 6.66 17.69
C LYS A 122 -8.44 6.14 19.05
N THR A 123 -7.56 5.44 19.74
CA THR A 123 -7.82 4.97 21.11
C THR A 123 -6.64 5.32 22.02
N PRO A 124 -6.85 5.44 23.35
CA PRO A 124 -5.76 5.69 24.29
C PRO A 124 -4.65 4.63 24.25
N GLU A 125 -4.97 3.40 23.89
CA GLU A 125 -4.01 2.30 23.77
C GLU A 125 -2.89 2.58 22.76
N LEU A 126 -3.18 3.39 21.72
CA LEU A 126 -2.20 3.79 20.71
C LEU A 126 -1.11 4.75 21.24
N GLU A 127 -1.28 5.30 22.42
CA GLU A 127 -0.22 6.09 23.10
C GLU A 127 0.86 5.19 23.71
N GLU A 128 0.53 3.93 24.00
CA GLU A 128 1.44 2.98 24.63
C GLU A 128 1.97 1.95 23.62
N HIS A 129 1.11 1.51 22.69
CA HIS A 129 1.40 0.41 21.77
C HIS A 129 0.94 0.67 20.36
N ASN A 130 1.72 0.22 19.39
CA ASN A 130 1.26 0.14 18.01
C ASN A 130 0.33 -1.06 17.86
N LEU A 131 -0.77 -0.87 17.13
CA LEU A 131 -1.71 -1.94 16.81
C LEU A 131 -1.66 -2.24 15.31
N THR A 132 -1.75 -3.51 14.97
CA THR A 132 -1.71 -3.96 13.57
C THR A 132 -3.02 -4.65 13.23
N VAL A 133 -3.54 -4.40 12.04
CA VAL A 133 -4.56 -5.22 11.40
C VAL A 133 -4.05 -5.70 10.06
N ALA A 134 -4.10 -7.00 9.82
CA ALA A 134 -3.72 -7.63 8.57
C ALA A 134 -4.96 -8.19 7.87
N PHE A 135 -5.08 -7.89 6.59
CA PHE A 135 -6.16 -8.33 5.72
C PHE A 135 -5.63 -9.32 4.68
N ARG A 136 -6.46 -10.30 4.34
CA ARG A 136 -6.21 -11.22 3.24
C ARG A 136 -7.37 -11.23 2.26
N LEU A 137 -7.06 -11.11 0.96
CA LEU A 137 -8.02 -11.36 -0.11
C LEU A 137 -8.35 -12.85 -0.15
N CYS A 138 -9.62 -13.20 -0.06
CA CYS A 138 -10.10 -14.58 -0.10
C CYS A 138 -11.04 -14.83 -1.28
N GLU A 139 -11.15 -16.10 -1.66
CA GLU A 139 -12.07 -16.56 -2.70
C GLU A 139 -13.52 -16.36 -2.24
N ASN A 140 -14.35 -15.96 -3.20
CA ASN A 140 -15.80 -15.86 -3.02
C ASN A 140 -16.53 -16.17 -4.34
N GLU A 141 -17.82 -15.91 -4.43
CA GLU A 141 -18.62 -16.12 -5.64
C GLU A 141 -18.17 -15.27 -6.84
N ASN A 142 -17.51 -14.12 -6.59
CA ASN A 142 -17.10 -13.18 -7.62
C ASN A 142 -15.64 -13.34 -8.04
N PHE A 143 -14.79 -13.86 -7.15
CA PHE A 143 -13.34 -13.89 -7.36
C PHE A 143 -12.73 -15.21 -6.89
N LYS A 144 -11.82 -15.74 -7.70
CA LYS A 144 -10.97 -16.89 -7.36
C LYS A 144 -9.87 -16.48 -6.38
N ALA A 145 -9.24 -17.49 -5.77
CA ALA A 145 -8.14 -17.27 -4.84
C ALA A 145 -7.08 -16.31 -5.42
N ALA A 146 -6.66 -15.36 -4.60
CA ALA A 146 -5.63 -14.41 -4.94
C ALA A 146 -4.23 -15.07 -4.96
N PRO A 147 -3.26 -14.55 -5.74
CA PRO A 147 -1.87 -15.00 -5.69
C PRO A 147 -1.30 -14.90 -4.28
N ILE A 148 -0.66 -15.94 -3.78
CA ILE A 148 -0.22 -16.05 -2.37
C ILE A 148 0.69 -14.87 -1.95
N ASN A 149 1.56 -14.40 -2.83
CA ASN A 149 2.53 -13.34 -2.51
C ASN A 149 1.96 -11.91 -2.63
N GLU A 150 0.69 -11.76 -3.04
CA GLU A 150 0.07 -10.46 -3.30
C GLU A 150 -1.35 -10.37 -2.71
N ASN A 151 -1.66 -11.22 -1.74
CA ASN A 151 -2.99 -11.37 -1.17
C ASN A 151 -3.13 -10.87 0.26
N THR A 152 -2.07 -10.41 0.90
CA THR A 152 -2.09 -9.84 2.26
C THR A 152 -1.67 -8.39 2.26
N PHE A 153 -2.24 -7.62 3.17
CA PHE A 153 -1.90 -6.22 3.39
C PHE A 153 -2.15 -5.83 4.84
N SER A 154 -1.27 -5.02 5.42
CA SER A 154 -1.36 -4.65 6.82
C SER A 154 -1.52 -3.14 7.00
N ILE A 155 -2.26 -2.73 8.04
CA ILE A 155 -2.25 -1.36 8.55
C ILE A 155 -1.66 -1.41 9.96
N VAL A 156 -0.63 -0.61 10.20
CA VAL A 156 -0.09 -0.37 11.53
C VAL A 156 -0.63 0.96 12.02
N LEU A 157 -1.40 0.93 13.09
CA LEU A 157 -1.96 2.10 13.76
C LEU A 157 -1.02 2.53 14.89
N THR A 158 -0.73 3.82 14.95
CA THR A 158 0.12 4.39 16.01
C THR A 158 -0.35 5.80 16.37
N ASN A 159 0.00 6.26 17.56
CA ASN A 159 -0.11 7.67 17.94
C ASN A 159 1.25 8.26 18.31
N HIS A 160 2.32 7.68 17.74
CA HIS A 160 3.68 8.17 17.94
C HIS A 160 4.21 8.83 16.67
N LEU A 161 4.99 9.90 16.86
CA LEU A 161 5.81 10.49 15.83
C LEU A 161 7.18 9.84 15.84
N SER A 162 7.68 9.51 14.66
CA SER A 162 9.08 9.17 14.41
C SER A 162 9.73 10.26 13.57
N GLU A 163 11.05 10.33 13.61
CA GLU A 163 11.79 11.25 12.77
C GLU A 163 11.50 10.95 11.29
N PRO A 164 10.96 11.92 10.55
CA PRO A 164 10.68 11.75 9.12
C PRO A 164 11.98 11.89 8.32
N THR A 165 12.01 11.27 7.15
CA THR A 165 13.11 11.42 6.20
C THR A 165 13.31 12.89 5.82
N GLY A 166 14.56 13.35 5.85
CA GLY A 166 14.90 14.72 5.46
C GLY A 166 14.53 15.78 6.49
N TRP A 167 14.35 15.43 7.77
CA TRP A 167 14.07 16.38 8.84
C TRP A 167 15.02 17.58 8.81
N PRO A 168 14.52 18.83 8.59
CA PRO A 168 15.40 19.96 8.28
C PRO A 168 15.73 20.84 9.50
N PHE A 169 15.13 20.57 10.68
CA PHE A 169 15.15 21.49 11.82
C PHE A 169 16.15 21.11 12.92
N GLY A 170 17.29 20.48 12.55
CA GLY A 170 18.33 20.06 13.51
C GLY A 170 17.90 18.87 14.36
N ASP A 171 18.27 18.85 15.64
CA ASP A 171 17.94 17.71 16.51
C ASP A 171 16.45 17.45 16.55
N TYR A 172 16.09 16.19 16.30
CA TYR A 172 14.70 15.75 16.29
C TYR A 172 14.17 15.57 17.72
N SER A 173 12.92 16.00 17.93
CA SER A 173 12.10 15.58 19.07
C SER A 173 10.64 15.49 18.66
N ARG A 174 9.87 14.65 19.33
CA ARG A 174 8.43 14.46 19.03
C ARG A 174 7.65 15.75 19.25
N ILE A 175 7.92 16.48 20.34
CA ILE A 175 7.24 17.73 20.66
C ILE A 175 7.59 18.80 19.63
N LYS A 176 8.86 18.88 19.20
CA LYS A 176 9.27 19.78 18.12
C LYS A 176 8.54 19.46 16.81
N HIS A 177 8.40 18.18 16.47
CA HIS A 177 7.68 17.75 15.27
C HIS A 177 6.17 18.06 15.38
N GLN A 178 5.54 17.83 16.53
CA GLN A 178 4.15 18.22 16.77
C GLN A 178 3.95 19.72 16.58
N PHE A 179 4.87 20.53 17.08
CA PHE A 179 4.82 21.98 16.91
C PHE A 179 4.96 22.39 15.43
N VAL A 180 5.85 21.73 14.68
CA VAL A 180 5.97 21.92 13.22
C VAL A 180 4.65 21.60 12.50
N ILE A 181 4.03 20.46 12.81
CA ILE A 181 2.74 20.06 12.23
C ILE A 181 1.66 21.12 12.56
N GLN A 182 1.60 21.57 13.81
CA GLN A 182 0.64 22.55 14.24
C GLN A 182 0.78 23.90 13.52
N VAL A 183 2.01 24.34 13.28
CA VAL A 183 2.29 25.64 12.65
C VAL A 183 2.19 25.58 11.13
N LEU A 184 2.80 24.57 10.51
CA LEU A 184 2.92 24.48 9.05
C LEU A 184 1.80 23.64 8.40
N GLY A 185 1.14 22.75 9.15
CA GLY A 185 0.23 21.76 8.59
C GLY A 185 0.95 20.68 7.76
N ILE A 186 2.29 20.57 7.87
CA ILE A 186 3.13 19.64 7.10
C ILE A 186 3.76 18.65 8.07
N ALA A 187 3.55 17.37 7.83
CA ALA A 187 3.96 16.31 8.75
C ALA A 187 5.09 15.43 8.20
N THR A 188 5.25 15.38 6.89
CA THR A 188 6.18 14.47 6.18
C THR A 188 6.72 15.14 4.90
N ASP A 189 7.49 14.38 4.11
CA ASP A 189 8.00 14.81 2.80
C ASP A 189 9.04 15.94 2.84
N TYR A 190 9.74 16.11 3.95
CA TYR A 190 10.76 17.15 4.11
C TYR A 190 11.98 16.95 3.17
N ASP A 191 12.24 15.72 2.76
CA ASP A 191 13.27 15.37 1.78
C ASP A 191 12.99 15.92 0.37
N LYS A 192 11.74 16.31 0.11
CA LYS A 192 11.33 16.95 -1.16
C LYS A 192 11.52 18.47 -1.16
N TRP A 193 11.86 19.06 -0.03
CA TRP A 193 12.02 20.51 0.09
C TRP A 193 13.31 21.01 -0.57
N SER A 194 13.18 22.08 -1.32
CA SER A 194 14.34 22.86 -1.80
C SER A 194 15.01 23.60 -0.64
N THR A 195 16.27 23.97 -0.84
CA THR A 195 17.02 24.80 0.14
C THR A 195 16.26 26.10 0.49
N SER A 196 15.57 26.71 -0.47
CA SER A 196 14.79 27.93 -0.25
C SER A 196 13.59 27.69 0.65
N GLU A 197 12.92 26.55 0.52
CA GLU A 197 11.80 26.15 1.36
C GLU A 197 12.27 25.86 2.79
N VAL A 198 13.39 25.15 2.95
CA VAL A 198 13.99 24.91 4.27
C VAL A 198 14.26 26.23 4.98
N ILE A 199 14.93 27.20 4.32
CA ILE A 199 15.20 28.52 4.90
C ILE A 199 13.90 29.26 5.25
N HIS A 200 12.92 29.26 4.35
CA HIS A 200 11.63 29.93 4.57
C HIS A 200 10.90 29.34 5.78
N TYR A 201 10.69 28.02 5.80
CA TYR A 201 9.95 27.37 6.88
C TYR A 201 10.70 27.42 8.21
N THR A 202 12.04 27.37 8.21
CA THR A 202 12.81 27.58 9.44
C THR A 202 12.57 28.98 10.01
N SER A 203 12.52 30.03 9.17
CA SER A 203 12.17 31.38 9.63
C SER A 203 10.75 31.43 10.22
N VAL A 204 9.78 30.81 9.56
CA VAL A 204 8.39 30.74 10.07
C VAL A 204 8.35 30.05 11.44
N MET A 205 9.11 28.97 11.61
CA MET A 205 9.16 28.22 12.87
C MET A 205 9.83 29.00 13.99
N ILE A 206 10.91 29.77 13.70
CA ILE A 206 11.54 30.66 14.68
C ILE A 206 10.54 31.73 15.17
N ASP A 207 9.82 32.36 14.25
CA ASP A 207 8.83 33.38 14.59
C ASP A 207 7.67 32.79 15.42
N ALA A 208 7.17 31.63 15.02
CA ALA A 208 6.11 30.92 15.74
C ALA A 208 6.52 30.52 17.16
N LEU A 209 7.75 30.01 17.32
CA LEU A 209 8.31 29.65 18.62
C LEU A 209 8.50 30.89 19.52
N TYR A 210 8.93 32.01 18.95
CA TYR A 210 9.03 33.27 19.68
C TYR A 210 7.66 33.71 20.24
N GLU A 211 6.60 33.70 19.41
CA GLU A 211 5.27 34.07 19.85
C GLU A 211 4.68 33.07 20.87
N TYR A 212 4.96 31.77 20.70
CA TYR A 212 4.59 30.76 21.70
C TYR A 212 5.23 31.04 23.04
N ASN A 213 6.57 31.23 23.10
CA ASN A 213 7.28 31.48 24.35
C ASN A 213 6.89 32.81 25.02
N LYS A 214 6.56 33.80 24.21
CA LYS A 214 6.02 35.09 24.70
C LYS A 214 4.64 34.95 25.33
N ALA A 215 3.80 34.08 24.80
CA ALA A 215 2.48 33.78 25.37
C ALA A 215 2.56 32.89 26.64
N HIS A 216 3.69 32.18 26.85
CA HIS A 216 3.91 31.30 28.00
C HIS A 216 5.17 31.72 28.81
N PRO A 217 5.10 32.87 29.52
CA PRO A 217 6.24 33.42 30.24
C PRO A 217 6.72 32.50 31.38
N GLY A 218 8.00 32.05 31.32
CA GLY A 218 8.58 31.13 32.29
C GLY A 218 8.38 29.66 31.98
N GLU A 219 7.61 29.32 30.93
CA GLU A 219 7.33 27.97 30.48
C GLU A 219 7.63 27.85 28.98
N PRO A 220 8.88 27.98 28.55
CA PRO A 220 9.23 27.86 27.12
C PRO A 220 8.93 26.45 26.62
N LEU A 221 8.69 26.35 25.32
CA LEU A 221 8.48 25.04 24.70
C LEU A 221 9.71 24.16 24.87
N THR A 222 9.53 23.00 25.51
CA THR A 222 10.59 22.00 25.75
C THR A 222 10.27 20.70 25.06
N ASP A 223 11.31 19.95 24.75
CA ASP A 223 11.17 18.58 24.26
C ASP A 223 10.78 17.59 25.38
N GLU A 224 10.65 16.32 25.02
CA GLU A 224 10.35 15.22 25.93
C GLU A 224 11.38 14.96 27.01
N ASN A 225 12.59 15.55 26.89
CA ASN A 225 13.68 15.48 27.85
C ASN A 225 13.81 16.75 28.70
N GLY A 226 12.92 17.74 28.49
CA GLY A 226 12.93 19.03 29.17
C GLY A 226 13.94 20.04 28.59
N LEU A 227 14.52 19.77 27.42
CA LEU A 227 15.40 20.72 26.73
C LEU A 227 14.57 21.75 25.95
N VAL A 228 14.97 23.00 26.03
CA VAL A 228 14.31 24.08 25.30
C VAL A 228 14.45 23.87 23.79
N ILE A 229 13.32 23.85 23.07
CA ILE A 229 13.29 23.70 21.62
C ILE A 229 13.86 24.93 20.93
N THR A 230 14.61 24.70 19.86
CA THR A 230 15.13 25.75 18.95
C THR A 230 14.96 25.29 17.49
N PHE A 231 14.89 26.24 16.54
CA PHE A 231 14.83 26.00 15.10
C PHE A 231 16.01 26.66 14.40
#